data_da4d44c7777835ce0bbe4e14025bf995
#
_entry.id   da4d44c7777835ce0bbe4e14025bf995
#
_cell.length_a   1.000
_cell.length_b   1.000
_cell.length_c   1.000
_cell.angle_alpha   90.00
_cell.angle_beta   90.00
_cell.angle_gamma   90.00
#
_symmetry.space_group_name_H-M   'P 1'
#
loop_
_entity.id
_entity.type
_entity.pdbx_description
1 polymer ?
#
loop_
_entity_poly.entity_id
_entity_poly.type
_entity_poly.pdbx_seq_one_letter_code
_entity_poly.pdbx_strand_id
1 'polypeptide(L)'
;LLPESYAELNKLAQYLLRNPQMEVQINGHSDNVGSKNKNQKISEQRAREVFEYLIKKGVQNKMYFKGYGSLLPIASNDTDIDRAKNRRVEFEIIKN
;
A
#
# COMPACT_ATOMS: atom_id res chain seq x y z
N LEU A 1 -6.36 8.89 -2.15
CA LEU A 1 -6.67 7.61 -2.86
C LEU A 1 -7.63 7.87 -4.01
N LEU A 2 -7.41 7.20 -5.15
CA LEU A 2 -8.29 7.30 -6.31
C LEU A 2 -9.55 6.46 -6.10
N PRO A 3 -10.69 6.83 -6.73
CA PRO A 3 -11.95 6.08 -6.56
C PRO A 3 -11.84 4.58 -6.88
N GLU A 4 -11.06 4.19 -7.89
CA GLU A 4 -10.84 2.79 -8.24
C GLU A 4 -10.15 2.03 -7.12
N SER A 5 -9.28 2.71 -6.36
CA SER A 5 -8.57 2.11 -5.23
C SER A 5 -9.52 1.75 -4.10
N TYR A 6 -10.60 2.51 -3.92
CA TYR A 6 -11.57 2.23 -2.87
C TYR A 6 -12.31 0.92 -3.12
N ALA A 7 -12.64 0.59 -4.38
CA ALA A 7 -13.28 -0.68 -4.69
C ALA A 7 -12.39 -1.86 -4.29
N GLU A 8 -11.10 -1.79 -4.64
CA GLU A 8 -10.14 -2.83 -4.27
C GLU A 8 -9.93 -2.91 -2.75
N LEU A 9 -9.85 -1.76 -2.08
CA LEU A 9 -9.69 -1.71 -0.63
C LEU A 9 -10.91 -2.24 0.10
N ASN A 10 -12.11 -2.00 -0.43
CA ASN A 10 -13.33 -2.54 0.16
C ASN A 10 -13.38 -4.06 0.07
N LYS A 11 -12.92 -4.64 -1.05
CA LYS A 11 -12.81 -6.10 -1.20
C LYS A 11 -11.84 -6.67 -0.19
N LEU A 12 -10.69 -6.04 -0.02
CA LEU A 12 -9.70 -6.45 0.97
C LEU A 12 -10.26 -6.36 2.38
N ALA A 13 -10.96 -5.27 2.71
CA ALA A 13 -11.58 -5.09 4.02
C ALA A 13 -12.56 -6.22 4.31
N GLN A 14 -13.42 -6.57 3.34
CA GLN A 14 -14.38 -7.67 3.50
C GLN A 14 -13.66 -9.00 3.72
N TYR A 15 -12.59 -9.25 3.00
CA TYR A 15 -11.79 -10.47 3.14
C TYR A 15 -11.18 -10.56 4.54
N LEU A 16 -10.61 -9.48 5.02
CA LEU A 16 -10.00 -9.44 6.36
C LEU A 16 -11.05 -9.57 7.47
N LEU A 17 -12.23 -8.97 7.29
CA LEU A 17 -13.33 -9.10 8.25
C LEU A 17 -13.81 -10.53 8.38
N ARG A 18 -13.78 -11.30 7.28
CA ARG A 18 -14.13 -12.74 7.28
C ARG A 18 -13.04 -13.63 7.85
N ASN A 19 -11.80 -13.13 7.92
CA ASN A 19 -10.64 -13.89 8.36
C ASN A 19 -9.90 -13.11 9.46
N PRO A 20 -10.51 -12.94 10.64
CA PRO A 20 -9.98 -12.03 11.67
C PRO A 20 -8.64 -12.46 12.27
N GLN A 21 -8.24 -13.71 12.10
CA GLN A 21 -6.94 -14.20 12.57
C GLN A 21 -5.79 -13.87 11.63
N MET A 22 -6.10 -13.45 10.41
CA MET A 22 -5.09 -13.16 9.40
C MET A 22 -4.35 -11.87 9.73
N GLU A 23 -3.03 -11.88 9.54
CA GLU A 23 -2.18 -10.69 9.72
C GLU A 23 -1.67 -10.25 8.36
N VAL A 24 -1.65 -8.95 8.12
CA VAL A 24 -1.28 -8.40 6.81
C VAL A 24 -0.31 -7.24 6.98
N GLN A 25 0.66 -7.15 6.06
CA GLN A 25 1.54 -5.99 5.94
C GLN A 25 1.18 -5.21 4.68
N ILE A 26 1.07 -3.91 4.84
CA ILE A 26 0.74 -2.98 3.76
C ILE A 26 2.03 -2.30 3.34
N ASN A 27 2.42 -2.48 2.08
CA ASN A 27 3.69 -1.99 1.56
C ASN A 27 3.45 -0.87 0.56
N GLY A 28 3.96 0.33 0.88
CA GLY A 28 3.88 1.46 -0.01
C GLY A 28 5.14 1.62 -0.84
N HIS A 29 4.96 2.08 -2.08
CA HIS A 29 6.06 2.26 -3.02
C HIS A 29 5.93 3.61 -3.73
N SER A 30 7.06 4.15 -4.16
CA SER A 30 7.13 5.38 -4.94
C SER A 30 7.87 5.13 -6.26
N ASP A 31 7.82 6.12 -7.17
CA ASP A 31 8.75 6.17 -8.29
C ASP A 31 10.10 6.74 -7.80
N ASN A 32 11.03 7.00 -8.72
CA ASN A 32 12.37 7.48 -8.38
C ASN A 32 12.54 9.00 -8.56
N VAL A 33 11.46 9.75 -8.75
CA VAL A 33 11.53 11.21 -8.91
C VAL A 33 11.68 11.86 -7.53
N GLY A 34 12.67 12.75 -7.41
CA GLY A 34 12.96 13.45 -6.16
C GLY A 34 13.98 12.73 -5.31
N SER A 35 14.14 13.19 -4.08
CA SER A 35 15.15 12.65 -3.16
C SER A 35 14.73 11.30 -2.58
N LYS A 36 15.70 10.52 -2.16
CA LYS A 36 15.49 9.23 -1.51
C LYS A 36 14.67 9.38 -0.23
N ASN A 37 14.98 10.39 0.58
CA ASN A 37 14.25 10.64 1.83
C ASN A 37 12.80 11.03 1.58
N LYS A 38 12.57 11.87 0.57
CA LYS A 38 11.21 12.28 0.19
C LYS A 38 10.40 11.08 -0.28
N ASN A 39 10.98 10.23 -1.12
CA ASN A 39 10.32 9.04 -1.64
C ASN A 39 10.00 8.04 -0.53
N GLN A 40 10.89 7.92 0.44
CA GLN A 40 10.63 7.07 1.61
C GLN A 40 9.40 7.55 2.39
N LYS A 41 9.32 8.86 2.64
CA LYS A 41 8.17 9.45 3.35
C LYS A 41 6.87 9.31 2.58
N ILE A 42 6.90 9.53 1.26
CA ILE A 42 5.71 9.39 0.40
C ILE A 42 5.20 7.97 0.43
N SER A 43 6.10 6.98 0.33
CA SER A 43 5.70 5.57 0.33
C SER A 43 5.12 5.13 1.67
N GLU A 44 5.69 5.60 2.77
CA GLU A 44 5.15 5.35 4.12
C GLU A 44 3.76 5.96 4.27
N GLN A 45 3.56 7.18 3.79
CA GLN A 45 2.28 7.86 3.85
C GLN A 45 1.21 7.12 3.05
N ARG A 46 1.56 6.60 1.87
CA ARG A 46 0.63 5.78 1.08
C ARG A 46 0.18 4.54 1.83
N ALA A 47 1.13 3.83 2.43
CA ALA A 47 0.82 2.63 3.21
C ALA A 47 -0.05 2.98 4.42
N ARG A 48 0.28 4.07 5.10
CA ARG A 48 -0.46 4.53 6.27
C ARG A 48 -1.89 4.93 5.94
N GLU A 49 -2.11 5.60 4.81
CA GLU A 49 -3.45 5.99 4.38
C GLU A 49 -4.34 4.76 4.16
N VAL A 50 -3.79 3.73 3.55
CA VAL A 50 -4.52 2.46 3.36
C VAL A 50 -4.80 1.79 4.71
N PHE A 51 -3.81 1.76 5.59
CA PHE A 51 -3.96 1.22 6.95
C PHE A 51 -5.11 1.92 7.68
N GLU A 52 -5.13 3.25 7.66
CA GLU A 52 -6.17 4.03 8.33
C GLU A 52 -7.55 3.81 7.70
N TYR A 53 -7.61 3.67 6.37
CA TYR A 53 -8.86 3.40 5.67
C TYR A 53 -9.45 2.06 6.11
N LEU A 54 -8.63 1.02 6.20
CA LEU A 54 -9.08 -0.31 6.64
C LEU A 54 -9.59 -0.27 8.08
N ILE A 55 -8.94 0.47 8.96
CA ILE A 55 -9.40 0.64 10.33
C ILE A 55 -10.78 1.30 10.34
N LYS A 56 -11.01 2.32 9.53
CA LYS A 56 -12.31 2.99 9.42
C LYS A 56 -13.40 2.04 8.91
N LYS A 57 -13.04 1.03 8.13
CA LYS A 57 -13.97 0.02 7.65
C LYS A 57 -14.27 -1.08 8.67
N GLY A 58 -13.69 -0.98 9.86
CA GLY A 58 -13.95 -1.93 10.94
C GLY A 58 -12.99 -3.11 10.98
N VAL A 59 -11.93 -3.10 10.19
CA VAL A 59 -10.92 -4.18 10.19
C VAL A 59 -10.18 -4.15 11.52
N GLN A 60 -10.21 -5.26 12.26
CA GLN A 60 -9.55 -5.41 13.54
C GLN A 60 -8.36 -6.36 13.49
N ASN A 61 -8.06 -6.89 12.31
CA ASN A 61 -6.90 -7.74 12.09
C ASN A 61 -5.62 -7.00 12.49
N LYS A 62 -4.63 -7.77 12.93
CA LYS A 62 -3.30 -7.21 13.18
C LYS A 62 -2.68 -6.81 11.84
N MET A 63 -2.36 -5.54 11.70
CA MET A 63 -1.84 -4.97 10.46
C MET A 63 -0.60 -4.15 10.71
N TYR A 64 0.30 -4.18 9.73
CA TYR A 64 1.54 -3.40 9.74
C TYR A 64 1.60 -2.61 8.46
N PHE A 65 2.28 -1.49 8.46
CA PHE A 65 2.55 -0.77 7.22
C PHE A 65 4.01 -0.38 7.13
N LYS A 66 4.52 -0.36 5.89
CA LYS A 66 5.92 -0.04 5.63
C LYS A 66 6.05 0.68 4.29
N GLY A 67 6.96 1.65 4.24
CA GLY A 67 7.34 2.32 3.01
C GLY A 67 8.68 1.79 2.51
N TYR A 68 8.75 1.47 1.23
CA TYR A 68 9.97 0.99 0.58
C TYR A 68 10.60 2.08 -0.31
N GLY A 69 9.97 3.25 -0.41
CA GLY A 69 10.46 4.29 -1.32
C GLY A 69 10.49 3.78 -2.75
N SER A 70 11.58 4.05 -3.47
CA SER A 70 11.77 3.62 -4.85
C SER A 70 12.63 2.35 -4.99
N LEU A 71 12.84 1.60 -3.90
CA LEU A 71 13.78 0.48 -3.86
C LEU A 71 13.32 -0.75 -4.63
N LEU A 72 12.00 -0.94 -4.81
CA LEU A 72 11.43 -2.13 -5.40
C LEU A 72 10.52 -1.79 -6.58
N PRO A 73 11.08 -1.30 -7.71
CA PRO A 73 10.26 -0.96 -8.87
C PRO A 73 9.73 -2.22 -9.56
N ILE A 74 8.52 -2.12 -10.12
CA ILE A 74 7.94 -3.18 -10.97
C ILE A 74 7.96 -2.80 -12.44
N ALA A 75 8.35 -1.56 -12.75
CA ALA A 75 8.46 -1.05 -14.11
C ALA A 75 9.64 -0.09 -14.18
N SER A 76 10.02 0.27 -15.40
CA SER A 76 11.04 1.29 -15.64
C SER A 76 10.57 2.65 -15.07
N ASN A 77 11.51 3.50 -14.67
CA ASN A 77 11.19 4.88 -14.28
C ASN A 77 11.42 5.88 -15.41
N ASP A 78 11.51 5.39 -16.65
CA ASP A 78 11.87 6.21 -17.81
C ASP A 78 10.71 7.00 -18.39
N THR A 79 9.47 6.54 -18.18
CA THR A 79 8.26 7.22 -18.69
C THR A 79 7.29 7.48 -17.55
N ASP A 80 6.36 8.45 -17.77
CA ASP A 80 5.32 8.75 -16.80
C ASP A 80 4.39 7.55 -16.58
N ILE A 81 4.10 6.79 -17.64
CA ILE A 81 3.25 5.60 -17.54
C ILE A 81 3.89 4.56 -16.64
N ASP A 82 5.18 4.29 -16.86
CA ASP A 82 5.91 3.30 -16.07
C ASP A 82 6.12 3.77 -14.63
N ARG A 83 6.41 5.06 -14.43
CA ARG A 83 6.51 5.62 -13.07
C ARG A 83 5.21 5.47 -12.30
N ALA A 84 4.07 5.66 -12.97
CA ALA A 84 2.75 5.48 -12.35
C ALA A 84 2.56 4.06 -11.82
N LYS A 85 3.09 3.05 -12.52
CA LYS A 85 3.03 1.65 -12.06
C LYS A 85 3.83 1.44 -10.78
N ASN A 86 4.90 2.21 -10.58
CA ASN A 86 5.73 2.11 -9.38
C ASN A 86 5.10 2.80 -8.16
N ARG A 87 4.23 3.78 -8.38
CA ARG A 87 3.48 4.46 -7.31
C ARG A 87 2.28 3.60 -6.92
N ARG A 88 2.51 2.67 -6.01
CA ARG A 88 1.52 1.64 -5.67
C ARG A 88 1.56 1.24 -4.22
N VAL A 89 0.53 0.53 -3.79
CA VAL A 89 0.48 -0.17 -2.51
C VAL A 89 0.24 -1.65 -2.78
N GLU A 90 1.00 -2.50 -2.11
CA GLU A 90 0.86 -3.95 -2.19
C GLU A 90 0.56 -4.52 -0.81
N PHE A 91 -0.03 -5.70 -0.77
CA PHE A 91 -0.41 -6.37 0.47
C PHE A 91 0.29 -7.71 0.57
N GLU A 92 0.79 -7.99 1.77
CA GLU A 92 1.49 -9.23 2.05
C GLU A 92 0.81 -9.93 3.22
N ILE A 93 0.36 -11.16 3.01
CA ILE A 93 -0.20 -11.97 4.09
C ILE A 93 0.99 -12.54 4.87
N ILE A 94 1.13 -12.14 6.13
CA ILE A 94 2.24 -12.59 6.98
C ILE A 94 1.84 -13.67 7.97
N LYS A 95 0.54 -13.87 8.15
CA LYS A 95 0.02 -14.97 8.97
C LYS A 95 -1.42 -15.27 8.57
N ASN A 96 -1.70 -16.51 8.30
CA ASN A 96 -3.06 -17.00 8.06
C ASN A 96 -3.75 -17.37 9.39
#